data_1e04c0ea94a7cea81bdc427b350bbb76
#
_entry.id   1e04c0ea94a7cea81bdc427b350bbb76
#
_cell.length_a   1.000
_cell.length_b   1.000
_cell.length_c   1.000
_cell.angle_alpha   90.00
_cell.angle_beta   90.00
_cell.angle_gamma   90.00
#
_symmetry.space_group_name_H-M   'P 1'
#
loop_
_entity.id
_entity.type
_entity.pdbx_description
1 polymer ?
#
loop_
_entity_poly.entity_id
_entity_poly.type
_entity_poly.pdbx_seq_one_letter_code
_entity_poly.pdbx_strand_id
1 'polypeptide(L)'
;MQISGMLTMTVLSVMLVICAPGRSTRRISFAKARWMMAGGTGLIALQFLLQHAFGFRQMGVTQAVCCNLLFFTPSSLLCSMSILYMQRQGKVSWKEWLIGSSIYALSAGILIGTAVLDGVPFREESMALRIAEYVSSVLYVVMQTYIFSMQYKAYMRLETAVDEYYDRSRRDLFGWMGLSMKTMALMVFLVPLVIFMQGAPLVIFSISFFFIISYSTISLYTYGVSKDVERVEEAEMSEEGIVKSEKFAAATESSLLSSAGANFSLFTIHSTLNRWIESGHYREHNLTLSIVARQMGVPQKQLQEWLRQSEYKKLAGLVSSLRIKEAQRVLIEHRDWSVESVADYCGFNDRKYFHQVFQQYTGTTPAKFQQNN
;
A
#
# COMPACT_ATOMS: atom_id res chain seq x y z
N MET A 1 -28.39 14.25 2.81
CA MET A 1 -27.19 13.68 2.21
C MET A 1 -26.01 14.65 2.12
N GLN A 2 -26.16 15.89 1.56
CA GLN A 2 -25.06 16.88 1.51
C GLN A 2 -24.54 17.24 2.90
N ILE A 3 -25.42 17.56 3.86
CA ILE A 3 -25.03 17.87 5.25
C ILE A 3 -24.34 16.68 5.91
N SER A 4 -24.87 15.47 5.74
CA SER A 4 -24.26 14.27 6.30
C SER A 4 -22.86 14.02 5.73
N GLY A 5 -22.70 14.16 4.40
CA GLY A 5 -21.37 14.05 3.75
C GLY A 5 -20.40 15.12 4.21
N MET A 6 -20.84 16.36 4.32
CA MET A 6 -20.05 17.47 4.87
C MET A 6 -19.56 17.15 6.29
N LEU A 7 -20.47 16.77 7.18
CA LEU A 7 -20.13 16.45 8.57
C LEU A 7 -19.13 15.30 8.65
N THR A 8 -19.36 14.20 7.92
CA THR A 8 -18.46 13.04 7.92
C THR A 8 -17.06 13.43 7.46
N MET A 9 -16.94 14.16 6.35
CA MET A 9 -15.65 14.58 5.82
C MET A 9 -14.95 15.60 6.72
N THR A 10 -15.70 16.49 7.35
CA THR A 10 -15.16 17.44 8.35
C THR A 10 -14.60 16.69 9.55
N VAL A 11 -15.36 15.73 10.10
CA VAL A 11 -14.90 14.94 11.26
C VAL A 11 -13.62 14.17 10.93
N LEU A 12 -13.56 13.52 9.75
CA LEU A 12 -12.35 12.80 9.32
C LEU A 12 -11.15 13.74 9.15
N SER A 13 -11.34 14.90 8.52
CA SER A 13 -10.29 15.91 8.36
C SER A 13 -9.78 16.41 9.70
N VAL A 14 -10.69 16.79 10.61
CA VAL A 14 -10.37 17.29 11.95
C VAL A 14 -9.69 16.20 12.79
N MET A 15 -10.16 14.95 12.73
CA MET A 15 -9.51 13.80 13.39
C MET A 15 -8.05 13.69 12.97
N LEU A 16 -7.75 13.75 11.69
CA LEU A 16 -6.38 13.67 11.18
C LEU A 16 -5.52 14.86 11.64
N VAL A 17 -6.10 16.03 11.80
CA VAL A 17 -5.37 17.24 12.25
C VAL A 17 -5.09 17.19 13.75
N ILE A 18 -6.10 16.88 14.58
CA ILE A 18 -6.03 16.97 16.05
C ILE A 18 -5.37 15.73 16.65
N CYS A 19 -5.77 14.53 16.21
CA CYS A 19 -5.24 13.28 16.73
C CYS A 19 -3.83 13.01 16.20
N ALA A 20 -2.88 13.91 16.53
CA ALA A 20 -1.49 13.67 16.21
C ALA A 20 -0.95 12.53 17.08
N PRO A 21 -0.35 11.47 16.52
CA PRO A 21 0.32 10.47 17.31
C PRO A 21 1.46 11.11 18.11
N GLY A 22 1.66 10.64 19.34
CA GLY A 22 2.66 11.18 20.25
C GLY A 22 4.09 11.19 19.68
N ARG A 23 5.03 11.79 20.38
CA ARG A 23 6.42 12.05 19.95
C ARG A 23 7.23 10.84 19.44
N SER A 24 6.76 9.59 19.67
CA SER A 24 7.41 8.39 19.15
C SER A 24 7.25 8.22 17.63
N THR A 25 6.33 8.93 17.01
CA THR A 25 6.12 8.93 15.55
C THR A 25 6.92 10.06 14.89
N ARG A 26 8.22 9.98 14.99
CA ARG A 26 9.16 10.86 14.25
C ARG A 26 9.12 10.64 12.72
N ARG A 27 8.03 10.09 12.17
CA ARG A 27 7.98 9.72 10.77
C ARG A 27 7.48 10.86 9.93
N ILE A 28 8.40 11.51 9.26
CA ILE A 28 8.13 12.59 8.31
C ILE A 28 7.16 12.12 7.21
N SER A 29 7.29 10.87 6.78
CA SER A 29 6.39 10.27 5.78
C SER A 29 4.94 10.22 6.25
N PHE A 30 4.67 9.70 7.43
CA PHE A 30 3.32 9.65 7.97
C PHE A 30 2.73 11.04 8.23
N ALA A 31 3.52 11.97 8.79
CA ALA A 31 3.05 13.31 9.04
C ALA A 31 2.59 14.02 7.76
N LYS A 32 3.36 13.92 6.68
CA LYS A 32 3.00 14.50 5.37
C LYS A 32 1.80 13.80 4.74
N ALA A 33 1.74 12.47 4.76
CA ALA A 33 0.60 11.72 4.26
C ALA A 33 -0.69 12.09 4.99
N ARG A 34 -0.64 12.22 6.30
CA ARG A 34 -1.75 12.65 7.16
C ARG A 34 -2.28 14.04 6.77
N TRP A 35 -1.40 15.03 6.59
CA TRP A 35 -1.79 16.37 6.18
C TRP A 35 -2.42 16.39 4.77
N MET A 36 -1.89 15.59 3.84
CA MET A 36 -2.46 15.44 2.50
C MET A 36 -3.87 14.82 2.55
N MET A 37 -4.06 13.77 3.34
CA MET A 37 -5.36 13.14 3.51
C MET A 37 -6.36 14.09 4.19
N ALA A 38 -5.92 14.84 5.21
CA ALA A 38 -6.74 15.85 5.87
C ALA A 38 -7.14 16.97 4.91
N GLY A 39 -6.21 17.46 4.09
CA GLY A 39 -6.51 18.45 3.05
C GLY A 39 -7.49 17.93 2.00
N GLY A 40 -7.32 16.70 1.55
CA GLY A 40 -8.22 16.06 0.59
C GLY A 40 -9.65 15.90 1.15
N THR A 41 -9.80 15.34 2.35
CA THR A 41 -11.12 15.21 3.00
C THR A 41 -11.74 16.57 3.33
N GLY A 42 -10.92 17.57 3.72
CA GLY A 42 -11.34 18.93 3.97
C GLY A 42 -11.88 19.63 2.71
N LEU A 43 -11.25 19.43 1.55
CA LEU A 43 -11.76 19.95 0.26
C LEU A 43 -13.09 19.32 -0.12
N ILE A 44 -13.31 18.04 0.15
CA ILE A 44 -14.62 17.40 -0.07
C ILE A 44 -15.67 17.99 0.86
N ALA A 45 -15.33 18.22 2.13
CA ALA A 45 -16.24 18.87 3.07
C ALA A 45 -16.62 20.28 2.60
N LEU A 46 -15.65 21.07 2.14
CA LEU A 46 -15.86 22.40 1.58
C LEU A 46 -16.74 22.35 0.33
N GLN A 47 -16.52 21.39 -0.57
CA GLN A 47 -17.35 21.17 -1.75
C GLN A 47 -18.81 20.97 -1.37
N PHE A 48 -19.11 20.11 -0.39
CA PHE A 48 -20.49 19.88 0.05
C PHE A 48 -21.09 21.11 0.73
N LEU A 49 -20.29 21.84 1.50
CA LEU A 49 -20.72 23.11 2.11
C LEU A 49 -21.13 24.12 1.05
N LEU A 50 -20.30 24.33 0.03
CA LEU A 50 -20.59 25.27 -1.06
C LEU A 50 -21.82 24.83 -1.88
N GLN A 51 -21.93 23.54 -2.20
CA GLN A 51 -23.12 23.02 -2.90
C GLN A 51 -24.41 23.23 -2.10
N HIS A 52 -24.36 23.12 -0.79
CA HIS A 52 -25.51 23.34 0.09
C HIS A 52 -25.82 24.83 0.23
N ALA A 53 -24.81 25.65 0.52
CA ALA A 53 -24.99 27.08 0.77
C ALA A 53 -25.46 27.86 -0.46
N PHE A 54 -24.93 27.53 -1.63
CA PHE A 54 -25.29 28.20 -2.88
C PHE A 54 -26.37 27.49 -3.70
N GLY A 55 -26.82 26.33 -3.27
CA GLY A 55 -27.88 25.58 -3.94
C GLY A 55 -27.57 25.16 -5.39
N PHE A 56 -26.28 24.93 -5.72
CA PHE A 56 -25.85 24.64 -7.10
C PHE A 56 -26.59 23.47 -7.75
N ARG A 57 -27.01 22.46 -7.00
CA ARG A 57 -27.80 21.35 -7.51
C ARG A 57 -29.26 21.76 -7.89
N GLN A 58 -29.76 22.84 -7.30
CA GLN A 58 -31.09 23.39 -7.63
C GLN A 58 -31.03 24.30 -8.85
N MET A 59 -29.85 24.88 -9.14
CA MET A 59 -29.64 25.75 -10.29
C MET A 59 -29.54 24.97 -11.61
N GLY A 60 -28.90 23.79 -11.59
CA GLY A 60 -28.70 22.96 -12.77
C GLY A 60 -27.62 21.92 -12.62
N VAL A 61 -27.51 20.99 -13.59
CA VAL A 61 -26.51 19.94 -13.60
C VAL A 61 -25.12 20.52 -13.82
N THR A 62 -24.97 21.44 -14.75
CA THR A 62 -23.70 22.07 -15.15
C THR A 62 -23.01 22.75 -13.96
N GLN A 63 -23.73 23.53 -13.17
CA GLN A 63 -23.17 24.24 -12.02
C GLN A 63 -22.68 23.27 -10.93
N ALA A 64 -23.44 22.20 -10.71
CA ALA A 64 -23.04 21.15 -9.75
C ALA A 64 -21.81 20.39 -10.24
N VAL A 65 -21.72 20.09 -11.53
CA VAL A 65 -20.59 19.37 -12.15
C VAL A 65 -19.32 20.22 -12.12
N CYS A 66 -19.41 21.52 -12.48
CA CYS A 66 -18.29 22.46 -12.37
C CYS A 66 -17.73 22.51 -10.95
N CYS A 67 -18.59 22.67 -9.94
CA CYS A 67 -18.20 22.67 -8.54
C CYS A 67 -17.53 21.34 -8.16
N ASN A 68 -18.10 20.21 -8.59
CA ASN A 68 -17.53 18.89 -8.36
C ASN A 68 -16.11 18.79 -8.96
N LEU A 69 -15.91 19.12 -10.22
CA LEU A 69 -14.62 19.02 -10.89
C LEU A 69 -13.56 19.94 -10.27
N LEU A 70 -13.93 21.16 -9.88
CA LEU A 70 -12.99 22.12 -9.26
C LEU A 70 -12.50 21.68 -7.87
N PHE A 71 -13.34 21.05 -7.05
CA PHE A 71 -12.97 20.65 -5.69
C PHE A 71 -12.61 19.18 -5.57
N PHE A 72 -13.29 18.29 -6.30
CA PHE A 72 -13.06 16.87 -6.23
C PHE A 72 -11.72 16.46 -6.85
N THR A 73 -11.31 17.10 -7.96
CA THR A 73 -10.05 16.79 -8.64
C THR A 73 -8.83 17.01 -7.72
N PRO A 74 -8.62 18.18 -7.09
CA PRO A 74 -7.50 18.37 -6.17
C PRO A 74 -7.64 17.53 -4.90
N SER A 75 -8.86 17.27 -4.42
CA SER A 75 -9.09 16.38 -3.29
C SER A 75 -8.62 14.96 -3.60
N SER A 76 -9.02 14.42 -4.75
CA SER A 76 -8.62 13.07 -5.16
C SER A 76 -7.12 12.96 -5.41
N LEU A 77 -6.48 14.02 -5.93
CA LEU A 77 -5.03 14.12 -6.05
C LEU A 77 -4.36 14.00 -4.67
N LEU A 78 -4.80 14.79 -3.69
CA LEU A 78 -4.25 14.79 -2.33
C LEU A 78 -4.44 13.43 -1.64
N CYS A 79 -5.62 12.84 -1.71
CA CYS A 79 -5.90 11.53 -1.11
C CYS A 79 -5.06 10.42 -1.75
N SER A 80 -4.97 10.41 -3.08
CA SER A 80 -4.18 9.42 -3.81
C SER A 80 -2.68 9.58 -3.54
N MET A 81 -2.17 10.81 -3.52
CA MET A 81 -0.77 11.09 -3.20
C MET A 81 -0.44 10.76 -1.74
N SER A 82 -1.39 10.88 -0.81
CA SER A 82 -1.23 10.44 0.58
C SER A 82 -0.91 8.95 0.67
N ILE A 83 -1.66 8.11 -0.04
CA ILE A 83 -1.45 6.66 -0.10
C ILE A 83 -0.10 6.34 -0.76
N LEU A 84 0.20 6.98 -1.91
CA LEU A 84 1.49 6.81 -2.61
C LEU A 84 2.67 7.19 -1.70
N TYR A 85 2.52 8.24 -0.91
CA TYR A 85 3.54 8.71 0.03
C TYR A 85 3.84 7.65 1.09
N MET A 86 2.81 6.95 1.58
CA MET A 86 2.98 5.83 2.51
C MET A 86 3.59 4.60 1.83
N GLN A 87 3.14 4.26 0.62
CA GLN A 87 3.70 3.14 -0.15
C GLN A 87 5.18 3.29 -0.48
N ARG A 88 5.66 4.53 -0.64
CA ARG A 88 7.07 4.85 -0.95
C ARG A 88 7.86 5.38 0.25
N GLN A 89 7.37 5.22 1.45
CA GLN A 89 8.03 5.69 2.68
C GLN A 89 8.52 7.15 2.59
N GLY A 90 7.70 8.00 2.00
CA GLY A 90 8.01 9.42 1.84
C GLY A 90 8.88 9.80 0.62
N LYS A 91 9.30 8.86 -0.20
CA LYS A 91 10.17 9.07 -1.37
C LYS A 91 9.35 9.40 -2.63
N VAL A 92 8.62 10.50 -2.60
CA VAL A 92 7.87 11.02 -3.75
C VAL A 92 8.58 12.25 -4.30
N SER A 93 8.85 12.25 -5.61
CA SER A 93 9.56 13.33 -6.27
C SER A 93 8.63 14.53 -6.52
N TRP A 94 9.19 15.75 -6.47
CA TRP A 94 8.43 16.95 -6.77
C TRP A 94 7.89 17.00 -8.21
N LYS A 95 8.55 16.31 -9.15
CA LYS A 95 8.10 16.18 -10.55
C LYS A 95 6.77 15.45 -10.66
N GLU A 96 6.53 14.47 -9.82
CA GLU A 96 5.26 13.71 -9.78
C GLU A 96 4.12 14.59 -9.29
N TRP A 97 4.40 15.51 -8.35
CA TRP A 97 3.46 16.55 -7.93
C TRP A 97 3.16 17.53 -9.05
N LEU A 98 4.19 17.98 -9.78
CA LEU A 98 4.01 18.92 -10.89
C LEU A 98 3.06 18.37 -11.95
N ILE A 99 3.21 17.10 -12.36
CA ILE A 99 2.35 16.50 -13.38
C ILE A 99 0.88 16.53 -12.93
N GLY A 100 0.57 16.04 -11.73
CA GLY A 100 -0.80 16.07 -11.20
C GLY A 100 -1.37 17.48 -11.06
N SER A 101 -0.58 18.40 -10.50
CA SER A 101 -0.98 19.79 -10.30
C SER A 101 -1.14 20.55 -11.62
N SER A 102 -0.31 20.29 -12.65
CA SER A 102 -0.44 20.89 -13.97
C SER A 102 -1.69 20.45 -14.70
N ILE A 103 -2.04 19.16 -14.63
CA ILE A 103 -3.29 18.65 -15.21
C ILE A 103 -4.50 19.29 -14.50
N TYR A 104 -4.46 19.41 -13.17
CA TYR A 104 -5.49 20.10 -12.42
C TYR A 104 -5.59 21.57 -12.80
N ALA A 105 -4.47 22.30 -12.88
CA ALA A 105 -4.44 23.70 -13.25
C ALA A 105 -5.00 23.94 -14.66
N LEU A 106 -4.66 23.03 -15.61
CA LEU A 106 -5.24 23.05 -16.95
C LEU A 106 -6.75 22.84 -16.91
N SER A 107 -7.25 21.84 -16.20
CA SER A 107 -8.68 21.56 -16.05
C SER A 107 -9.42 22.74 -15.41
N ALA A 108 -8.90 23.29 -14.32
CA ALA A 108 -9.48 24.47 -13.68
C ALA A 108 -9.45 25.71 -14.59
N GLY A 109 -8.36 25.91 -15.33
CA GLY A 109 -8.24 26.99 -16.31
C GLY A 109 -9.27 26.89 -17.44
N ILE A 110 -9.51 25.67 -17.95
CA ILE A 110 -10.54 25.43 -18.97
C ILE A 110 -11.93 25.74 -18.40
N LEU A 111 -12.29 25.22 -17.21
CA LEU A 111 -13.59 25.45 -16.61
C LEU A 111 -13.84 26.92 -16.28
N ILE A 112 -12.91 27.57 -15.60
CA ILE A 112 -13.03 28.98 -15.22
C ILE A 112 -12.97 29.88 -16.44
N GLY A 113 -12.02 29.64 -17.36
CA GLY A 113 -11.87 30.41 -18.59
C GLY A 113 -13.11 30.36 -19.45
N THR A 114 -13.69 29.16 -19.64
CA THR A 114 -14.97 29.02 -20.41
C THR A 114 -16.11 29.74 -19.70
N ALA A 115 -16.25 29.59 -18.37
CA ALA A 115 -17.31 30.25 -17.63
C ALA A 115 -17.24 31.79 -17.71
N VAL A 116 -16.00 32.36 -17.80
CA VAL A 116 -15.80 33.81 -17.91
C VAL A 116 -15.97 34.30 -19.34
N LEU A 117 -15.50 33.56 -20.35
CA LEU A 117 -15.45 34.00 -21.75
C LEU A 117 -16.77 33.77 -22.51
N ASP A 118 -17.59 32.84 -22.03
CA ASP A 118 -18.83 32.45 -22.72
C ASP A 118 -19.92 33.56 -22.71
N GLY A 119 -19.79 34.52 -21.79
CA GLY A 119 -20.74 35.65 -21.67
C GLY A 119 -22.16 35.26 -21.19
N VAL A 120 -22.38 33.98 -20.94
CA VAL A 120 -23.63 33.45 -20.41
C VAL A 120 -23.60 33.51 -18.88
N PRO A 121 -24.66 33.98 -18.20
CA PRO A 121 -24.72 33.94 -16.76
C PRO A 121 -24.50 32.53 -16.23
N PHE A 122 -23.68 32.38 -15.17
CA PHE A 122 -23.37 31.06 -14.58
C PHE A 122 -24.60 30.24 -14.16
N ARG A 123 -25.76 30.87 -14.04
CA ARG A 123 -27.04 30.23 -13.70
C ARG A 123 -27.73 29.59 -14.90
N GLU A 124 -27.28 29.88 -16.11
CA GLU A 124 -27.88 29.38 -17.36
C GLU A 124 -27.03 28.24 -17.94
N GLU A 125 -27.64 27.33 -18.68
CA GLU A 125 -26.92 26.24 -19.32
C GLU A 125 -26.16 26.79 -20.55
N SER A 126 -24.86 26.49 -20.60
CA SER A 126 -23.96 26.83 -21.71
C SER A 126 -23.43 25.57 -22.38
N MET A 127 -23.50 25.53 -23.72
CA MET A 127 -22.93 24.43 -24.49
C MET A 127 -21.41 24.40 -24.39
N ALA A 128 -20.75 25.58 -24.35
CA ALA A 128 -19.32 25.71 -24.22
C ALA A 128 -18.86 25.18 -22.86
N LEU A 129 -19.54 25.52 -21.77
CA LEU A 129 -19.26 25.05 -20.44
C LEU A 129 -19.45 23.52 -20.30
N ARG A 130 -20.49 22.98 -20.96
CA ARG A 130 -20.71 21.52 -20.98
C ARG A 130 -19.57 20.77 -21.70
N ILE A 131 -19.04 21.31 -22.80
CA ILE A 131 -17.87 20.75 -23.48
C ILE A 131 -16.64 20.82 -22.54
N ALA A 132 -16.46 21.96 -21.86
CA ALA A 132 -15.37 22.11 -20.89
C ALA A 132 -15.44 21.09 -19.74
N GLU A 133 -16.64 20.75 -19.27
CA GLU A 133 -16.86 19.70 -18.25
C GLU A 133 -16.45 18.31 -18.75
N TYR A 134 -16.81 17.93 -19.99
CA TYR A 134 -16.37 16.66 -20.57
C TYR A 134 -14.86 16.61 -20.72
N VAL A 135 -14.22 17.67 -21.24
CA VAL A 135 -12.77 17.75 -21.37
C VAL A 135 -12.10 17.64 -20.00
N SER A 136 -12.59 18.37 -19.00
CA SER A 136 -12.07 18.32 -17.64
C SER A 136 -12.24 16.95 -16.98
N SER A 137 -13.34 16.24 -17.25
CA SER A 137 -13.58 14.87 -16.80
C SER A 137 -12.58 13.88 -17.41
N VAL A 138 -12.24 14.05 -18.70
CA VAL A 138 -11.19 13.23 -19.36
C VAL A 138 -9.82 13.52 -18.74
N LEU A 139 -9.46 14.79 -18.53
CA LEU A 139 -8.22 15.18 -17.87
C LEU A 139 -8.12 14.60 -16.47
N TYR A 140 -9.22 14.58 -15.72
CA TYR A 140 -9.30 13.92 -14.41
C TYR A 140 -8.98 12.43 -14.49
N VAL A 141 -9.56 11.69 -15.45
CA VAL A 141 -9.27 10.25 -15.65
C VAL A 141 -7.79 10.02 -16.01
N VAL A 142 -7.24 10.86 -16.90
CA VAL A 142 -5.83 10.78 -17.29
C VAL A 142 -4.92 10.98 -16.08
N MET A 143 -5.18 12.01 -15.28
CA MET A 143 -4.43 12.29 -14.06
C MET A 143 -4.46 11.09 -13.09
N GLN A 144 -5.64 10.55 -12.83
CA GLN A 144 -5.81 9.46 -11.87
C GLN A 144 -5.22 8.14 -12.39
N THR A 145 -5.32 7.86 -13.68
CA THR A 145 -4.68 6.69 -14.30
C THR A 145 -3.16 6.75 -14.13
N TYR A 146 -2.58 7.93 -14.33
CA TYR A 146 -1.14 8.15 -14.10
C TYR A 146 -0.77 7.88 -12.64
N ILE A 147 -1.50 8.45 -11.67
CA ILE A 147 -1.23 8.26 -10.23
C ILE A 147 -1.43 6.79 -9.85
N PHE A 148 -2.52 6.16 -10.33
CA PHE A 148 -2.78 4.75 -10.07
C PHE A 148 -1.64 3.84 -10.58
N SER A 149 -1.09 4.12 -11.76
CA SER A 149 0.05 3.37 -12.29
C SER A 149 1.28 3.47 -11.40
N MET A 150 1.52 4.63 -10.80
CA MET A 150 2.59 4.82 -9.82
C MET A 150 2.33 4.08 -8.50
N GLN A 151 1.10 4.17 -7.99
CA GLN A 151 0.68 3.46 -6.77
C GLN A 151 0.78 1.95 -6.95
N TYR A 152 0.35 1.43 -8.09
CA TYR A 152 0.45 0.00 -8.40
C TYR A 152 1.89 -0.50 -8.39
N LYS A 153 2.80 0.22 -9.08
CA LYS A 153 4.23 -0.10 -9.09
C LYS A 153 4.85 -0.01 -7.70
N ALA A 154 4.47 0.99 -6.91
CA ALA A 154 4.95 1.16 -5.54
C ALA A 154 4.45 0.03 -4.63
N TYR A 155 3.17 -0.33 -4.73
CA TYR A 155 2.58 -1.42 -3.96
C TYR A 155 3.23 -2.78 -4.28
N MET A 156 3.45 -3.09 -5.55
CA MET A 156 4.11 -4.34 -5.95
C MET A 156 5.55 -4.44 -5.45
N ARG A 157 6.30 -3.32 -5.46
CA ARG A 157 7.65 -3.28 -4.86
C ARG A 157 7.62 -3.52 -3.36
N LEU A 158 6.70 -2.86 -2.67
CA LEU A 158 6.50 -3.02 -1.23
C LEU A 158 6.16 -4.47 -0.87
N GLU A 159 5.23 -5.09 -1.62
CA GLU A 159 4.85 -6.49 -1.44
C GLU A 159 6.06 -7.42 -1.61
N THR A 160 6.87 -7.20 -2.65
CA THR A 160 8.09 -7.99 -2.89
C THR A 160 9.09 -7.82 -1.75
N ALA A 161 9.37 -6.57 -1.34
CA ALA A 161 10.32 -6.28 -0.26
C ALA A 161 9.92 -6.96 1.06
N VAL A 162 8.64 -6.87 1.43
CA VAL A 162 8.14 -7.49 2.67
C VAL A 162 8.14 -9.01 2.57
N ASP A 163 7.75 -9.58 1.42
CA ASP A 163 7.72 -11.03 1.22
C ASP A 163 9.12 -11.67 1.20
N GLU A 164 10.17 -10.94 0.79
CA GLU A 164 11.54 -11.43 0.81
C GLU A 164 12.20 -11.31 2.19
N TYR A 165 11.76 -10.33 2.98
CA TYR A 165 12.37 -10.03 4.28
C TYR A 165 11.88 -10.94 5.41
N TYR A 166 10.59 -11.30 5.41
CA TYR A 166 9.96 -12.08 6.49
C TYR A 166 9.88 -13.58 6.19
N ASP A 167 9.84 -14.38 7.25
CA ASP A 167 9.67 -15.83 7.22
C ASP A 167 8.26 -16.31 6.82
N ARG A 168 7.33 -15.35 6.64
CA ARG A 168 5.95 -15.60 6.17
C ARG A 168 5.40 -14.37 5.43
N SER A 169 4.33 -14.58 4.63
CA SER A 169 3.65 -13.43 4.03
C SER A 169 3.04 -12.53 5.10
N ARG A 170 3.36 -11.26 5.03
CA ARG A 170 2.93 -10.22 6.00
C ARG A 170 2.04 -9.17 5.33
N ARG A 171 1.12 -9.63 4.49
CA ARG A 171 0.12 -8.76 3.85
C ARG A 171 -0.78 -8.04 4.84
N ASP A 172 -0.92 -8.57 6.06
CA ASP A 172 -1.58 -7.92 7.19
C ASP A 172 -1.01 -6.53 7.47
N LEU A 173 0.29 -6.30 7.26
CA LEU A 173 0.95 -5.03 7.55
C LEU A 173 0.53 -3.88 6.61
N PHE A 174 0.24 -4.18 5.35
CA PHE A 174 -0.01 -3.15 4.31
C PHE A 174 -1.16 -3.47 3.35
N GLY A 175 -1.91 -4.54 3.59
CA GLY A 175 -3.03 -4.97 2.73
C GLY A 175 -4.10 -3.90 2.55
N TRP A 176 -4.31 -3.04 3.56
CA TRP A 176 -5.21 -1.90 3.49
C TRP A 176 -4.83 -0.92 2.35
N MET A 177 -3.52 -0.73 2.08
CA MET A 177 -3.06 0.15 0.98
C MET A 177 -3.48 -0.42 -0.38
N GLY A 178 -3.36 -1.73 -0.57
CA GLY A 178 -3.80 -2.41 -1.78
C GLY A 178 -5.31 -2.35 -1.99
N LEU A 179 -6.09 -2.55 -0.91
CA LEU A 179 -7.54 -2.44 -0.96
C LEU A 179 -7.98 -1.00 -1.24
N SER A 180 -7.43 -0.01 -0.52
CA SER A 180 -7.71 1.41 -0.75
C SER A 180 -7.39 1.83 -2.18
N MET A 181 -6.23 1.42 -2.71
CA MET A 181 -5.83 1.71 -4.08
C MET A 181 -6.82 1.14 -5.11
N LYS A 182 -7.22 -0.13 -4.99
CA LYS A 182 -8.15 -0.79 -5.92
C LYS A 182 -9.54 -0.17 -5.87
N THR A 183 -10.06 0.08 -4.67
CA THR A 183 -11.39 0.68 -4.47
C THR A 183 -11.44 2.13 -4.92
N MET A 184 -10.39 2.91 -4.68
CA MET A 184 -10.27 4.27 -5.20
C MET A 184 -10.16 4.27 -6.74
N ALA A 185 -9.38 3.37 -7.34
CA ALA A 185 -9.32 3.25 -8.80
C ALA A 185 -10.69 2.96 -9.40
N LEU A 186 -11.45 2.02 -8.84
CA LEU A 186 -12.81 1.74 -9.27
C LEU A 186 -13.68 3.01 -9.24
N MET A 187 -13.64 3.77 -8.14
CA MET A 187 -14.40 5.01 -8.01
C MET A 187 -13.99 6.06 -9.03
N VAL A 188 -12.69 6.20 -9.29
CA VAL A 188 -12.16 7.14 -10.30
C VAL A 188 -12.78 6.90 -11.69
N PHE A 189 -12.86 5.65 -12.13
CA PHE A 189 -13.46 5.32 -13.42
C PHE A 189 -14.98 5.49 -13.42
N LEU A 190 -15.64 5.42 -12.27
CA LEU A 190 -17.08 5.64 -12.16
C LEU A 190 -17.45 7.14 -12.07
N VAL A 191 -16.57 8.00 -11.57
CA VAL A 191 -16.85 9.45 -11.41
C VAL A 191 -17.32 10.10 -12.70
N PRO A 192 -16.65 9.99 -13.88
CA PRO A 192 -17.08 10.62 -15.10
C PRO A 192 -18.45 10.15 -15.61
N LEU A 193 -18.84 8.92 -15.25
CA LEU A 193 -20.14 8.37 -15.63
C LEU A 193 -21.25 8.88 -14.72
N VAL A 194 -20.98 8.95 -13.42
CA VAL A 194 -22.01 9.22 -12.40
C VAL A 194 -22.19 10.73 -12.16
N ILE A 195 -21.16 11.53 -12.42
CA ILE A 195 -21.21 12.99 -12.14
C ILE A 195 -22.33 13.71 -12.94
N PHE A 196 -22.66 13.19 -14.12
CA PHE A 196 -23.71 13.69 -14.98
C PHE A 196 -25.08 13.05 -14.72
N MET A 197 -25.15 12.04 -13.82
CA MET A 197 -26.38 11.35 -13.47
C MET A 197 -27.13 12.07 -12.33
N GLN A 198 -28.42 11.83 -12.26
CA GLN A 198 -29.28 12.28 -11.17
C GLN A 198 -30.03 11.10 -10.55
N GLY A 199 -30.54 11.29 -9.34
CA GLY A 199 -31.37 10.31 -8.67
C GLY A 199 -30.56 9.17 -7.98
N ALA A 200 -31.12 7.97 -7.99
CA ALA A 200 -30.59 6.83 -7.23
C ALA A 200 -29.14 6.42 -7.54
N PRO A 201 -28.66 6.40 -8.80
CA PRO A 201 -27.27 6.03 -9.10
C PRO A 201 -26.24 6.94 -8.41
N LEU A 202 -26.51 8.26 -8.41
CA LEU A 202 -25.64 9.24 -7.76
C LEU A 202 -25.65 9.07 -6.24
N VAL A 203 -26.79 8.71 -5.64
CA VAL A 203 -26.90 8.47 -4.19
C VAL A 203 -26.09 7.23 -3.80
N ILE A 204 -26.26 6.12 -4.51
CA ILE A 204 -25.53 4.87 -4.24
C ILE A 204 -24.01 5.09 -4.38
N PHE A 205 -23.60 5.76 -5.46
CA PHE A 205 -22.20 6.10 -5.68
C PHE A 205 -21.63 6.93 -4.51
N SER A 206 -22.35 7.98 -4.11
CA SER A 206 -21.90 8.87 -3.04
C SER A 206 -21.76 8.14 -1.71
N ILE A 207 -22.70 7.26 -1.36
CA ILE A 207 -22.63 6.45 -0.13
C ILE A 207 -21.39 5.54 -0.19
N SER A 208 -21.20 4.82 -1.29
CA SER A 208 -20.02 3.93 -1.48
C SER A 208 -18.72 4.71 -1.40
N PHE A 209 -18.68 5.90 -2.01
CA PHE A 209 -17.51 6.78 -1.95
C PHE A 209 -17.18 7.21 -0.51
N PHE A 210 -18.19 7.59 0.29
CA PHE A 210 -17.97 7.95 1.69
C PHE A 210 -17.41 6.80 2.52
N PHE A 211 -17.92 5.58 2.31
CA PHE A 211 -17.36 4.39 2.99
C PHE A 211 -15.90 4.14 2.61
N ILE A 212 -15.56 4.24 1.33
CA ILE A 212 -14.18 4.00 0.84
C ILE A 212 -13.22 5.05 1.38
N ILE A 213 -13.57 6.32 1.33
CA ILE A 213 -12.73 7.40 1.88
C ILE A 213 -12.59 7.27 3.39
N SER A 214 -13.67 6.97 4.10
CA SER A 214 -13.62 6.76 5.55
C SER A 214 -12.72 5.58 5.90
N TYR A 215 -12.88 4.45 5.23
CA TYR A 215 -12.01 3.29 5.39
C TYR A 215 -10.53 3.63 5.14
N SER A 216 -10.24 4.28 4.02
CA SER A 216 -8.85 4.65 3.65
C SER A 216 -8.24 5.62 4.67
N THR A 217 -9.02 6.58 5.16
CA THR A 217 -8.58 7.57 6.14
C THR A 217 -8.30 6.94 7.50
N ILE A 218 -9.21 6.10 8.00
CA ILE A 218 -9.06 5.40 9.28
C ILE A 218 -7.90 4.41 9.20
N SER A 219 -7.78 3.66 8.10
CA SER A 219 -6.69 2.70 7.89
C SER A 219 -5.33 3.40 7.81
N LEU A 220 -5.24 4.54 7.14
CA LEU A 220 -4.02 5.36 7.12
C LEU A 220 -3.63 5.78 8.54
N TYR A 221 -4.60 6.28 9.32
CA TYR A 221 -4.35 6.71 10.70
C TYR A 221 -3.90 5.54 11.57
N THR A 222 -4.64 4.44 11.57
CA THR A 222 -4.33 3.24 12.36
C THR A 222 -2.95 2.68 12.02
N TYR A 223 -2.64 2.58 10.73
CA TYR A 223 -1.33 2.15 10.25
C TYR A 223 -0.22 3.09 10.75
N GLY A 224 -0.40 4.40 10.63
CA GLY A 224 0.61 5.38 11.05
C GLY A 224 0.90 5.40 12.55
N VAL A 225 -0.04 4.93 13.38
CA VAL A 225 0.12 4.82 14.85
C VAL A 225 0.68 3.45 15.25
N SER A 226 0.53 2.43 14.41
CA SER A 226 1.00 1.07 14.68
C SER A 226 2.51 0.92 14.52
N LYS A 227 3.07 -0.16 15.08
CA LYS A 227 4.46 -0.58 14.83
C LYS A 227 4.67 -1.20 13.45
N ASP A 228 3.60 -1.38 12.68
CA ASP A 228 3.68 -2.03 11.36
C ASP A 228 4.44 -1.19 10.35
N VAL A 229 4.40 0.14 10.50
CA VAL A 229 5.23 1.07 9.69
C VAL A 229 6.71 0.76 9.86
N GLU A 230 7.20 0.53 11.10
CA GLU A 230 8.61 0.21 11.38
C GLU A 230 9.03 -1.08 10.69
N ARG A 231 8.17 -2.08 10.77
CA ARG A 231 8.41 -3.39 10.14
C ARG A 231 8.49 -3.31 8.62
N VAL A 232 7.63 -2.49 8.02
CA VAL A 232 7.63 -2.29 6.57
C VAL A 232 8.84 -1.46 6.14
N GLU A 233 9.21 -0.42 6.90
CA GLU A 233 10.41 0.38 6.65
C GLU A 233 11.70 -0.45 6.75
N GLU A 234 11.79 -1.36 7.72
CA GLU A 234 12.92 -2.28 7.85
C GLU A 234 13.09 -3.18 6.62
N ALA A 235 11.98 -3.72 6.10
CA ALA A 235 12.01 -4.56 4.90
C ALA A 235 12.45 -3.77 3.66
N GLU A 236 11.90 -2.58 3.42
CA GLU A 236 12.28 -1.73 2.29
C GLU A 236 13.73 -1.22 2.39
N MET A 237 14.20 -0.80 3.57
CA MET A 237 15.59 -0.37 3.74
C MET A 237 16.57 -1.50 3.47
N SER A 238 16.19 -2.72 3.82
CA SER A 238 16.94 -3.93 3.51
C SER A 238 17.11 -4.12 2.00
N GLU A 239 16.02 -4.00 1.23
CA GLU A 239 16.05 -4.13 -0.22
C GLU A 239 16.82 -2.99 -0.89
N GLU A 240 16.63 -1.73 -0.47
CA GLU A 240 17.35 -0.59 -1.03
C GLU A 240 18.86 -0.63 -0.75
N GLY A 241 19.25 -1.10 0.41
CA GLY A 241 20.66 -1.32 0.75
C GLY A 241 21.32 -2.30 -0.23
N ILE A 242 20.59 -3.34 -0.63
CA ILE A 242 21.03 -4.34 -1.59
C ILE A 242 21.14 -3.72 -2.99
N VAL A 243 20.09 -3.03 -3.46
CA VAL A 243 20.08 -2.38 -4.81
C VAL A 243 21.18 -1.32 -4.93
N LYS A 244 21.43 -0.52 -3.89
CA LYS A 244 22.51 0.47 -3.90
C LYS A 244 23.88 -0.19 -3.95
N SER A 245 24.09 -1.27 -3.19
CA SER A 245 25.32 -2.03 -3.19
C SER A 245 25.58 -2.71 -4.55
N GLU A 246 24.54 -3.22 -5.24
CA GLU A 246 24.65 -3.78 -6.57
C GLU A 246 25.08 -2.73 -7.61
N LYS A 247 24.45 -1.55 -7.59
CA LYS A 247 24.82 -0.43 -8.47
C LYS A 247 26.25 0.05 -8.21
N PHE A 248 26.69 0.09 -6.94
CA PHE A 248 28.05 0.46 -6.59
C PHE A 248 29.05 -0.62 -7.03
N ALA A 249 28.75 -1.90 -6.83
CA ALA A 249 29.55 -3.01 -7.30
C ALA A 249 29.70 -3.01 -8.84
N ALA A 250 28.59 -2.84 -9.58
CA ALA A 250 28.61 -2.75 -11.04
C ALA A 250 29.41 -1.52 -11.56
N ALA A 251 29.37 -0.40 -10.83
CA ALA A 251 30.19 0.77 -11.17
C ALA A 251 31.68 0.56 -10.83
N THR A 252 32.00 -0.26 -9.82
CA THR A 252 33.37 -0.56 -9.38
C THR A 252 33.98 -1.69 -10.20
N GLU A 253 33.20 -2.67 -10.68
CA GLU A 253 33.68 -3.74 -11.59
C GLU A 253 34.22 -3.19 -12.91
N SER A 254 33.76 -2.02 -13.35
CA SER A 254 34.33 -1.34 -14.51
C SER A 254 35.73 -0.72 -14.25
N SER A 255 36.15 -0.63 -13.00
CA SER A 255 37.42 0.04 -12.63
C SER A 255 38.44 -0.82 -11.86
N LEU A 256 38.09 -2.00 -11.33
CA LEU A 256 39.00 -2.82 -10.53
C LEU A 256 38.75 -4.33 -10.75
N LEU A 257 39.24 -4.83 -11.86
CA LEU A 257 39.67 -6.24 -11.98
C LEU A 257 40.95 -6.41 -11.17
N SER A 258 40.86 -6.44 -9.84
CA SER A 258 41.81 -7.21 -9.01
C SER A 258 41.56 -7.00 -7.52
N SER A 259 41.59 -8.09 -6.82
CA SER A 259 41.87 -8.32 -5.41
C SER A 259 40.78 -8.06 -4.37
N ALA A 260 40.35 -9.18 -3.76
CA ALA A 260 39.91 -9.34 -2.38
C ALA A 260 38.61 -8.66 -1.94
N GLY A 261 37.58 -8.66 -2.77
CA GLY A 261 36.20 -8.73 -2.25
C GLY A 261 35.91 -10.21 -1.99
N ALA A 262 35.86 -10.63 -0.72
CA ALA A 262 35.68 -12.01 -0.37
C ALA A 262 34.52 -12.62 -1.16
N ASN A 263 34.83 -13.44 -2.13
CA ASN A 263 33.93 -14.45 -2.64
C ASN A 263 33.57 -15.32 -1.42
N PHE A 264 32.50 -14.93 -0.74
CA PHE A 264 31.85 -15.82 0.22
C PHE A 264 31.36 -16.96 -0.64
N SER A 265 32.16 -17.99 -0.75
CA SER A 265 31.93 -19.13 -1.63
C SER A 265 30.53 -19.65 -1.36
N LEU A 266 29.77 -20.04 -2.38
CA LEU A 266 28.53 -20.80 -2.26
C LEU A 266 28.67 -21.93 -1.24
N PHE A 267 29.86 -22.54 -1.19
CA PHE A 267 30.26 -23.56 -0.20
C PHE A 267 30.16 -23.02 1.25
N THR A 268 30.56 -21.78 1.51
CA THR A 268 30.47 -21.18 2.85
C THR A 268 29.02 -20.95 3.27
N ILE A 269 28.14 -20.52 2.34
CA ILE A 269 26.72 -20.35 2.66
C ILE A 269 26.08 -21.70 2.97
N HIS A 270 26.37 -22.74 2.20
CA HIS A 270 25.85 -24.09 2.46
C HIS A 270 26.32 -24.65 3.81
N SER A 271 27.59 -24.49 4.15
CA SER A 271 28.11 -24.97 5.42
C SER A 271 27.54 -24.23 6.63
N THR A 272 27.40 -22.91 6.54
CA THR A 272 26.79 -22.10 7.60
C THR A 272 25.30 -22.37 7.72
N LEU A 273 24.59 -22.60 6.60
CA LEU A 273 23.18 -22.96 6.57
C LEU A 273 22.96 -24.32 7.26
N ASN A 274 23.74 -25.32 6.94
CA ASN A 274 23.64 -26.64 7.60
C ASN A 274 23.80 -26.51 9.11
N ARG A 275 24.81 -25.77 9.58
CA ARG A 275 25.02 -25.51 11.01
C ARG A 275 23.85 -24.78 11.64
N TRP A 276 23.26 -23.80 10.93
CA TRP A 276 22.09 -23.06 11.39
C TRP A 276 20.84 -23.97 11.47
N ILE A 277 20.68 -24.91 10.53
CA ILE A 277 19.62 -25.92 10.57
C ILE A 277 19.82 -26.87 11.75
N GLU A 278 21.04 -27.39 11.94
CA GLU A 278 21.39 -28.32 13.04
C GLU A 278 21.18 -27.68 14.41
N SER A 279 21.44 -26.38 14.56
CA SER A 279 21.18 -25.63 15.79
C SER A 279 19.70 -25.41 16.10
N GLY A 280 18.79 -25.67 15.15
CA GLY A 280 17.34 -25.55 15.33
C GLY A 280 16.81 -24.11 15.36
N HIS A 281 17.61 -23.12 14.99
CA HIS A 281 17.21 -21.70 14.99
C HIS A 281 16.01 -21.41 14.07
N TYR A 282 15.73 -22.25 13.06
CA TYR A 282 14.56 -22.10 12.21
C TYR A 282 13.23 -22.21 12.97
N ARG A 283 13.22 -22.75 14.19
CA ARG A 283 12.06 -22.83 15.08
C ARG A 283 11.78 -21.53 15.85
N GLU A 284 12.70 -20.58 15.84
CA GLU A 284 12.47 -19.28 16.46
C GLU A 284 11.33 -18.52 15.76
N HIS A 285 10.49 -17.86 16.54
CA HIS A 285 9.36 -17.08 16.02
C HIS A 285 9.81 -15.77 15.35
N ASN A 286 9.04 -15.31 14.36
CA ASN A 286 9.24 -14.01 13.70
C ASN A 286 10.64 -13.82 13.10
N LEU A 287 11.18 -14.85 12.47
CA LEU A 287 12.45 -14.74 11.76
C LEU A 287 12.38 -13.71 10.63
N THR A 288 13.43 -12.91 10.54
CA THR A 288 13.63 -11.97 9.43
C THR A 288 14.95 -12.28 8.73
N LEU A 289 15.07 -11.82 7.49
CA LEU A 289 16.29 -12.02 6.71
C LEU A 289 17.54 -11.51 7.44
N SER A 290 17.42 -10.38 8.15
CA SER A 290 18.52 -9.81 8.95
C SER A 290 18.90 -10.67 10.17
N ILE A 291 17.90 -11.26 10.84
CA ILE A 291 18.13 -12.16 11.98
C ILE A 291 18.87 -13.42 11.51
N VAL A 292 18.36 -14.07 10.47
CA VAL A 292 18.95 -15.29 9.92
C VAL A 292 20.36 -15.04 9.39
N ALA A 293 20.58 -13.96 8.65
CA ALA A 293 21.90 -13.58 8.16
C ALA A 293 22.91 -13.38 9.30
N ARG A 294 22.49 -12.72 10.39
CA ARG A 294 23.30 -12.52 11.59
C ARG A 294 23.61 -13.85 12.31
N GLN A 295 22.62 -14.72 12.46
CA GLN A 295 22.80 -16.04 13.09
C GLN A 295 23.73 -16.95 12.27
N MET A 296 23.66 -16.87 10.96
CA MET A 296 24.55 -17.60 10.06
C MET A 296 25.95 -16.97 9.94
N GLY A 297 26.14 -15.71 10.39
CA GLY A 297 27.39 -14.98 10.21
C GLY A 297 27.69 -14.61 8.76
N VAL A 298 26.65 -14.45 7.92
CA VAL A 298 26.77 -14.11 6.50
C VAL A 298 26.20 -12.71 6.23
N PRO A 299 26.73 -11.97 5.23
CA PRO A 299 26.11 -10.74 4.80
C PRO A 299 24.67 -10.97 4.29
N GLN A 300 23.74 -10.14 4.71
CA GLN A 300 22.31 -10.27 4.37
C GLN A 300 22.08 -10.32 2.85
N LYS A 301 22.81 -9.48 2.09
CA LYS A 301 22.76 -9.48 0.63
C LYS A 301 23.08 -10.83 0.02
N GLN A 302 24.13 -11.48 0.49
CA GLN A 302 24.56 -12.78 -0.03
C GLN A 302 23.55 -13.88 0.30
N LEU A 303 22.95 -13.84 1.49
CA LEU A 303 21.87 -14.76 1.85
C LEU A 303 20.65 -14.57 0.96
N GLN A 304 20.26 -13.32 0.68
CA GLN A 304 19.13 -13.02 -0.19
C GLN A 304 19.38 -13.47 -1.63
N GLU A 305 20.56 -13.20 -2.17
CA GLU A 305 20.94 -13.62 -3.51
C GLU A 305 20.96 -15.16 -3.63
N TRP A 306 21.51 -15.83 -2.64
CA TRP A 306 21.48 -17.30 -2.57
C TRP A 306 20.02 -17.83 -2.52
N LEU A 307 19.14 -17.21 -1.71
CA LEU A 307 17.72 -17.60 -1.64
C LEU A 307 17.04 -17.44 -2.98
N ARG A 308 17.25 -16.34 -3.69
CA ARG A 308 16.66 -16.09 -5.03
C ARG A 308 17.07 -17.15 -6.06
N GLN A 309 18.29 -17.64 -5.98
CA GLN A 309 18.84 -18.68 -6.86
C GLN A 309 18.46 -20.10 -6.43
N SER A 310 18.13 -20.31 -5.16
CA SER A 310 17.76 -21.60 -4.59
C SER A 310 16.35 -22.02 -4.99
N GLU A 311 16.00 -23.30 -4.73
CA GLU A 311 14.65 -23.84 -4.84
C GLU A 311 13.63 -23.12 -3.95
N TYR A 312 14.08 -22.52 -2.85
CA TYR A 312 13.23 -21.83 -1.87
C TYR A 312 12.78 -20.44 -2.33
N LYS A 313 13.54 -19.75 -3.18
CA LYS A 313 13.34 -18.41 -3.74
C LYS A 313 13.22 -17.27 -2.73
N LYS A 314 12.70 -17.55 -1.52
CA LYS A 314 12.43 -16.59 -0.44
C LYS A 314 12.76 -17.20 0.91
N LEU A 315 13.00 -16.35 1.93
CA LEU A 315 13.18 -16.79 3.31
C LEU A 315 11.99 -17.62 3.81
N ALA A 316 10.75 -17.17 3.51
CA ALA A 316 9.54 -17.87 3.89
C ALA A 316 9.51 -19.32 3.34
N GLY A 317 9.99 -19.54 2.12
CA GLY A 317 10.06 -20.89 1.52
C GLY A 317 11.04 -21.80 2.28
N LEU A 318 12.26 -21.31 2.57
CA LEU A 318 13.26 -22.05 3.33
C LEU A 318 12.75 -22.40 4.73
N VAL A 319 12.34 -21.40 5.51
CA VAL A 319 11.92 -21.59 6.90
C VAL A 319 10.68 -22.49 6.99
N SER A 320 9.69 -22.27 6.10
CA SER A 320 8.50 -23.11 6.07
C SER A 320 8.80 -24.56 5.74
N SER A 321 9.69 -24.83 4.78
CA SER A 321 10.05 -26.21 4.42
C SER A 321 10.71 -26.95 5.59
N LEU A 322 11.60 -26.26 6.32
CA LEU A 322 12.26 -26.85 7.50
C LEU A 322 11.28 -27.09 8.64
N ARG A 323 10.43 -26.12 8.95
CA ARG A 323 9.42 -26.23 10.01
C ARG A 323 8.37 -27.32 9.70
N ILE A 324 7.99 -27.51 8.44
CA ILE A 324 7.04 -28.58 8.06
C ILE A 324 7.69 -29.96 8.17
N LYS A 325 8.95 -30.11 7.76
CA LYS A 325 9.68 -31.37 7.96
C LYS A 325 9.77 -31.72 9.45
N GLU A 326 10.06 -30.75 10.30
CA GLU A 326 10.08 -30.94 11.75
C GLU A 326 8.69 -31.27 12.29
N ALA A 327 7.63 -30.55 11.83
CA ALA A 327 6.27 -30.82 12.25
C ALA A 327 5.81 -32.24 11.89
N GLN A 328 6.16 -32.75 10.71
CA GLN A 328 5.89 -34.14 10.33
C GLN A 328 6.53 -35.12 11.32
N ARG A 329 7.81 -34.89 11.69
CA ARG A 329 8.52 -35.73 12.67
C ARG A 329 7.84 -35.70 14.03
N VAL A 330 7.56 -34.49 14.55
CA VAL A 330 6.96 -34.27 15.89
C VAL A 330 5.54 -34.84 15.98
N LEU A 331 4.72 -34.70 14.90
CA LEU A 331 3.36 -35.28 14.86
C LEU A 331 3.36 -36.82 14.95
N ILE A 332 4.43 -37.48 14.48
CA ILE A 332 4.58 -38.94 14.58
C ILE A 332 5.11 -39.35 15.94
N GLU A 333 6.15 -38.64 16.45
CA GLU A 333 6.83 -38.96 17.70
C GLU A 333 6.00 -38.62 18.93
N HIS A 334 5.21 -37.53 18.87
CA HIS A 334 4.42 -37.01 19.99
C HIS A 334 2.93 -36.99 19.65
N ARG A 335 2.33 -38.17 19.58
CA ARG A 335 0.89 -38.34 19.25
C ARG A 335 -0.06 -37.77 20.29
N ASP A 336 0.42 -37.53 21.48
CA ASP A 336 -0.28 -36.89 22.60
C ASP A 336 -0.33 -35.37 22.49
N TRP A 337 0.49 -34.78 21.65
CA TRP A 337 0.52 -33.32 21.47
C TRP A 337 -0.64 -32.86 20.58
N SER A 338 -1.21 -31.71 20.93
CA SER A 338 -2.17 -31.05 20.05
C SER A 338 -1.47 -30.49 18.80
N VAL A 339 -2.21 -30.41 17.71
CA VAL A 339 -1.72 -29.81 16.46
C VAL A 339 -1.22 -28.37 16.67
N GLU A 340 -1.87 -27.64 17.59
CA GLU A 340 -1.46 -26.29 17.99
C GLU A 340 -0.13 -26.27 18.73
N SER A 341 0.09 -27.22 19.65
CA SER A 341 1.36 -27.34 20.38
C SER A 341 2.51 -27.68 19.43
N VAL A 342 2.26 -28.55 18.45
CA VAL A 342 3.25 -28.86 17.39
C VAL A 342 3.55 -27.64 16.52
N ALA A 343 2.55 -26.87 16.14
CA ALA A 343 2.74 -25.66 15.34
C ALA A 343 3.60 -24.63 16.09
N ASP A 344 3.30 -24.40 17.37
CA ASP A 344 4.06 -23.47 18.22
C ASP A 344 5.52 -23.93 18.41
N TYR A 345 5.72 -25.21 18.76
CA TYR A 345 7.06 -25.82 18.88
C TYR A 345 7.91 -25.68 17.63
N CYS A 346 7.28 -25.79 16.44
CA CYS A 346 7.95 -25.61 15.16
C CYS A 346 8.14 -24.15 14.76
N GLY A 347 7.72 -23.19 15.58
CA GLY A 347 7.92 -21.75 15.35
C GLY A 347 6.82 -21.06 14.55
N PHE A 348 5.66 -21.67 14.36
CA PHE A 348 4.53 -21.03 13.72
C PHE A 348 3.72 -20.20 14.72
N ASN A 349 3.57 -18.89 14.47
CA ASN A 349 2.77 -17.99 15.30
C ASN A 349 1.26 -18.02 14.98
N ASP A 350 0.87 -18.61 13.85
CA ASP A 350 -0.49 -18.57 13.34
C ASP A 350 -0.92 -19.98 12.90
N ARG A 351 -1.98 -20.47 13.58
CA ARG A 351 -2.56 -21.78 13.30
C ARG A 351 -3.08 -21.91 11.87
N LYS A 352 -3.76 -20.88 11.34
CA LYS A 352 -4.29 -20.93 9.96
C LYS A 352 -3.16 -21.03 8.94
N TYR A 353 -2.11 -20.23 9.16
CA TYR A 353 -0.92 -20.26 8.31
C TYR A 353 -0.24 -21.61 8.36
N PHE A 354 -0.06 -22.20 9.57
CA PHE A 354 0.48 -23.56 9.72
C PHE A 354 -0.33 -24.58 8.94
N HIS A 355 -1.66 -24.62 9.11
CA HIS A 355 -2.52 -25.56 8.39
C HIS A 355 -2.42 -25.42 6.87
N GLN A 356 -2.44 -24.19 6.36
CA GLN A 356 -2.32 -23.91 4.94
C GLN A 356 -0.98 -24.39 4.37
N VAL A 357 0.12 -24.04 5.03
CA VAL A 357 1.47 -24.40 4.59
C VAL A 357 1.68 -25.90 4.71
N PHE A 358 1.24 -26.54 5.80
CA PHE A 358 1.33 -27.98 5.98
C PHE A 358 0.60 -28.73 4.86
N GLN A 359 -0.63 -28.32 4.56
CA GLN A 359 -1.41 -28.91 3.47
C GLN A 359 -0.76 -28.68 2.09
N GLN A 360 -0.16 -27.53 1.87
CA GLN A 360 0.56 -27.23 0.62
C GLN A 360 1.77 -28.13 0.41
N TYR A 361 2.52 -28.45 1.48
CA TYR A 361 3.74 -29.28 1.40
C TYR A 361 3.47 -30.78 1.45
N THR A 362 2.40 -31.21 2.15
CA THR A 362 2.13 -32.64 2.41
C THR A 362 0.90 -33.20 1.68
N GLY A 363 0.08 -32.33 1.07
CA GLY A 363 -1.19 -32.69 0.44
C GLY A 363 -2.32 -33.03 1.41
N THR A 364 -2.06 -33.03 2.74
CA THR A 364 -3.04 -33.41 3.77
C THR A 364 -3.04 -32.44 4.95
N THR A 365 -4.07 -32.47 5.78
CA THR A 365 -4.12 -31.63 6.99
C THR A 365 -3.25 -32.24 8.10
N PRO A 366 -2.68 -31.40 9.03
CA PRO A 366 -1.88 -31.90 10.14
C PRO A 366 -2.58 -32.98 10.97
N ALA A 367 -3.87 -32.77 11.28
CA ALA A 367 -4.66 -33.74 12.06
C ALA A 367 -4.84 -35.10 11.34
N LYS A 368 -5.12 -35.07 10.03
CA LYS A 368 -5.20 -36.30 9.24
C LYS A 368 -3.82 -36.98 9.12
N PHE A 369 -2.77 -36.20 8.98
CA PHE A 369 -1.41 -36.72 8.94
C PHE A 369 -1.03 -37.45 10.25
N GLN A 370 -1.37 -36.86 11.40
CA GLN A 370 -1.15 -37.46 12.73
C GLN A 370 -1.95 -38.75 12.93
N GLN A 371 -3.19 -38.81 12.42
CA GLN A 371 -4.02 -40.01 12.53
C GLN A 371 -3.58 -41.19 11.65
N ASN A 372 -3.03 -40.89 10.48
CA ASN A 372 -2.68 -41.87 9.48
C ASN A 372 -1.26 -42.46 9.62
N ASN A 373 -0.42 -41.87 10.45
CA ASN A 373 0.96 -42.28 10.73
C ASN A 373 1.17 -42.60 12.21
#